data_c1a316e8321cfc8ceacacc955b6a59c8
#
_entry.id   c1a316e8321cfc8ceacacc955b6a59c8
#
_cell.length_a   1.000
_cell.length_b   1.000
_cell.length_c   1.000
_cell.angle_alpha   90.00
_cell.angle_beta   90.00
_cell.angle_gamma   90.00
#
_symmetry.space_group_name_H-M   'P 1'
#
loop_
_entity.id
_entity.type
_entity.pdbx_description
1 polymer ?
#
loop_
_entity_poly.entity_id
_entity_poly.type
_entity_poly.pdbx_seq_one_letter_code
_entity_poly.pdbx_strand_id
1 'polypeptide(L)'
;MKWIGLLGKKVARYPGWFIAVSIAVAAGFATGLQRMKYLTDIEELFLPTLARGLEERQIVEDNFNMDYQDYVQGHETRYLSQVSFIIMTKNFSQDSLSQHLGLLNQGKEIDGALRKLVVKTKSKENVTFEDVCAKSRGSEGQKCQENGILELSSIKYLNTYPTYKHPITKEVIVVPAFLGNISLNDENTALVEDASVLRLFYILDESKKNVKAWEKMALQFIEKNNEWLDDRYEIFAINSKSLERELTENMHNALGILPVSVGILVCFITMNGLVLTEWKPLLVIR
;
A
#
# COMPACT_ATOMS: atom_id res chain seq x y z
N MET A 1 35.87 37.60 19.92
CA MET A 1 34.76 38.09 20.76
C MET A 1 34.30 39.54 20.49
N LYS A 2 35.07 40.42 19.88
CA LYS A 2 34.67 41.83 19.57
C LYS A 2 33.46 41.95 18.61
N TRP A 3 33.31 41.03 17.66
CA TRP A 3 32.21 41.04 16.65
C TRP A 3 30.82 40.80 17.26
N ILE A 4 30.72 39.90 18.23
CA ILE A 4 29.44 39.57 18.91
C ILE A 4 28.95 40.80 19.71
N GLY A 5 29.86 41.50 20.37
CA GLY A 5 29.51 42.73 21.09
C GLY A 5 29.09 43.90 20.19
N LEU A 6 29.69 44.01 18.99
CA LEU A 6 29.26 44.99 17.97
C LEU A 6 27.91 44.66 17.41
N LEU A 7 27.63 43.37 17.13
CA LEU A 7 26.34 42.91 16.65
C LEU A 7 25.26 43.17 17.71
N GLY A 8 25.50 42.83 18.97
CA GLY A 8 24.57 43.09 20.07
C GLY A 8 24.20 44.57 20.24
N LYS A 9 25.21 45.50 20.10
CA LYS A 9 24.96 46.95 20.11
C LYS A 9 24.10 47.41 18.94
N LYS A 10 24.27 46.86 17.72
CA LYS A 10 23.45 47.16 16.55
C LYS A 10 22.02 46.62 16.71
N VAL A 11 21.87 45.38 17.21
CA VAL A 11 20.55 44.79 17.48
C VAL A 11 19.77 45.62 18.50
N ALA A 12 20.44 46.05 19.61
CA ALA A 12 19.83 46.88 20.62
C ALA A 12 19.44 48.29 20.10
N ARG A 13 20.18 48.82 19.12
CA ARG A 13 19.90 50.15 18.55
C ARG A 13 18.80 50.17 17.52
N TYR A 14 18.60 49.03 16.78
CA TYR A 14 17.64 48.92 15.69
C TYR A 14 16.85 47.58 15.74
N PRO A 15 16.14 47.32 16.85
CA PRO A 15 15.48 45.99 17.03
C PRO A 15 14.45 45.70 15.94
N GLY A 16 13.70 46.71 15.49
CA GLY A 16 12.68 46.55 14.45
C GLY A 16 13.24 46.08 13.11
N TRP A 17 14.42 46.55 12.72
CA TRP A 17 15.09 46.11 11.49
C TRP A 17 15.47 44.61 11.54
N PHE A 18 16.01 44.17 12.67
CA PHE A 18 16.39 42.76 12.83
C PHE A 18 15.18 41.85 12.82
N ILE A 19 14.08 42.25 13.44
CA ILE A 19 12.79 41.51 13.39
C ILE A 19 12.26 41.47 11.95
N ALA A 20 12.22 42.63 11.26
CA ALA A 20 11.72 42.73 9.90
C ALA A 20 12.53 41.86 8.92
N VAL A 21 13.86 41.88 9.02
CA VAL A 21 14.74 41.05 8.18
C VAL A 21 14.50 39.57 8.46
N SER A 22 14.40 39.16 9.73
CA SER A 22 14.14 37.77 10.09
C SER A 22 12.80 37.28 9.56
N ILE A 23 11.75 38.12 9.66
CA ILE A 23 10.43 37.79 9.09
C ILE A 23 10.50 37.72 7.56
N ALA A 24 11.18 38.64 6.90
CA ALA A 24 11.34 38.63 5.45
C ALA A 24 12.09 37.37 4.95
N VAL A 25 13.15 36.96 5.66
CA VAL A 25 13.90 35.74 5.36
C VAL A 25 13.00 34.51 5.58
N ALA A 26 12.26 34.44 6.69
CA ALA A 26 11.33 33.36 6.97
C ALA A 26 10.21 33.28 5.92
N ALA A 27 9.65 34.42 5.51
CA ALA A 27 8.66 34.48 4.44
C ALA A 27 9.23 34.03 3.09
N GLY A 28 10.49 34.40 2.80
CA GLY A 28 11.19 33.93 1.60
C GLY A 28 11.35 32.39 1.59
N PHE A 29 11.72 31.79 2.71
CA PHE A 29 11.78 30.33 2.82
C PHE A 29 10.40 29.68 2.76
N ALA A 30 9.37 30.31 3.33
CA ALA A 30 8.00 29.81 3.29
C ALA A 30 7.45 29.69 1.85
N THR A 31 7.89 30.55 0.92
CA THR A 31 7.52 30.40 -0.50
C THR A 31 8.08 29.13 -1.13
N GLY A 32 9.20 28.62 -0.62
CA GLY A 32 9.77 27.34 -1.04
C GLY A 32 8.86 26.15 -0.68
N LEU A 33 8.10 26.23 0.42
CA LEU A 33 7.18 25.19 0.84
C LEU A 33 6.04 24.97 -0.18
N GLN A 34 5.64 26.01 -0.92
CA GLN A 34 4.62 25.88 -1.97
C GLN A 34 5.08 25.00 -3.15
N ARG A 35 6.39 24.82 -3.31
CA ARG A 35 6.98 23.98 -4.35
C ARG A 35 7.36 22.58 -3.86
N MET A 36 7.13 22.30 -2.59
CA MET A 36 7.37 20.97 -2.04
C MET A 36 6.42 19.98 -2.71
N LYS A 37 7.02 18.99 -3.38
CA LYS A 37 6.31 17.81 -3.83
C LYS A 37 6.49 16.74 -2.77
N TYR A 38 5.39 16.19 -2.29
CA TYR A 38 5.43 15.03 -1.42
C TYR A 38 5.74 13.81 -2.29
N LEU A 39 6.92 13.26 -2.14
CA LEU A 39 7.27 11.96 -2.72
C LEU A 39 6.76 10.90 -1.76
N THR A 40 5.69 10.22 -2.16
CA THR A 40 5.08 9.13 -1.40
C THR A 40 5.47 7.76 -1.95
N ASP A 41 6.00 7.74 -3.17
CA ASP A 41 6.52 6.52 -3.77
C ASP A 41 7.80 6.09 -3.04
N ILE A 42 7.73 4.92 -2.43
CA ILE A 42 8.84 4.32 -1.67
C ILE A 42 10.07 4.16 -2.56
N GLU A 43 9.84 3.84 -3.82
CA GLU A 43 10.91 3.63 -4.79
C GLU A 43 11.64 4.93 -5.10
N GLU A 44 10.93 6.02 -5.38
CA GLU A 44 11.53 7.35 -5.59
C GLU A 44 12.23 7.89 -4.33
N LEU A 45 11.76 7.48 -3.15
CA LEU A 45 12.31 7.95 -1.88
C LEU A 45 13.65 7.27 -1.52
N PHE A 46 13.79 5.98 -1.82
CA PHE A 46 14.93 5.17 -1.40
C PHE A 46 15.92 4.85 -2.51
N LEU A 47 15.53 4.97 -3.79
CA LEU A 47 16.43 4.73 -4.91
C LEU A 47 17.15 6.02 -5.31
N PRO A 48 18.50 6.02 -5.36
CA PRO A 48 19.24 7.13 -5.94
C PRO A 48 18.85 7.33 -7.41
N THR A 49 18.73 8.58 -7.85
CA THR A 49 18.35 8.94 -9.23
C THR A 49 19.28 8.39 -10.32
N LEU A 50 20.50 7.99 -9.95
CA LEU A 50 21.51 7.38 -10.83
C LEU A 50 21.76 5.90 -10.46
N ALA A 51 20.79 5.22 -9.84
CA ALA A 51 20.95 3.82 -9.50
C ALA A 51 20.99 2.98 -10.78
N ARG A 52 22.00 2.10 -10.88
CA ARG A 52 22.15 1.16 -11.99
C ARG A 52 20.90 0.28 -12.18
N GLY A 53 20.21 -0.04 -11.11
CA GLY A 53 18.95 -0.80 -11.16
C GLY A 53 17.82 -0.11 -11.95
N LEU A 54 17.85 1.23 -12.10
CA LEU A 54 16.89 1.94 -12.94
C LEU A 54 17.19 1.75 -14.42
N GLU A 55 18.47 1.73 -14.82
CA GLU A 55 18.88 1.45 -16.18
C GLU A 55 18.60 -0.02 -16.57
N GLU A 56 18.91 -0.94 -15.66
CA GLU A 56 18.62 -2.37 -15.86
C GLU A 56 17.11 -2.63 -15.97
N ARG A 57 16.30 -1.94 -15.16
CA ARG A 57 14.83 -1.98 -15.27
C ARG A 57 14.36 -1.50 -16.64
N GLN A 58 14.88 -0.37 -17.12
CA GLN A 58 14.49 0.15 -18.43
C GLN A 58 14.74 -0.88 -19.54
N ILE A 59 15.87 -1.60 -19.48
CA ILE A 59 16.17 -2.66 -20.42
C ILE A 59 15.15 -3.80 -20.35
N VAL A 60 14.70 -4.15 -19.13
CA VAL A 60 13.66 -5.17 -18.95
C VAL A 60 12.32 -4.68 -19.48
N GLU A 61 11.92 -3.46 -19.15
CA GLU A 61 10.66 -2.86 -19.64
C GLU A 61 10.62 -2.71 -21.17
N ASP A 62 11.76 -2.43 -21.81
CA ASP A 62 11.87 -2.34 -23.27
C ASP A 62 11.71 -3.71 -23.95
N ASN A 63 12.10 -4.80 -23.29
CA ASN A 63 12.05 -6.17 -23.83
C ASN A 63 10.80 -6.95 -23.38
N PHE A 64 10.30 -6.67 -22.20
CA PHE A 64 9.11 -7.30 -21.60
C PHE A 64 8.10 -6.21 -21.26
N ASN A 65 7.56 -5.61 -22.31
CA ASN A 65 6.58 -4.53 -22.15
C ASN A 65 5.35 -5.04 -21.41
N MET A 66 5.01 -4.37 -20.30
CA MET A 66 3.81 -4.67 -19.54
C MET A 66 2.63 -3.89 -20.12
N ASP A 67 1.65 -4.62 -20.64
CA ASP A 67 0.38 -4.05 -21.10
C ASP A 67 -0.76 -4.54 -20.21
N TYR A 68 -1.50 -3.62 -19.60
CA TYR A 68 -2.70 -3.96 -18.82
C TYR A 68 -3.85 -4.52 -19.67
N GLN A 69 -3.79 -4.38 -20.99
CA GLN A 69 -4.76 -4.98 -21.91
C GLN A 69 -4.33 -6.38 -22.42
N ASP A 70 -3.07 -6.73 -22.22
CA ASP A 70 -2.51 -8.05 -22.52
C ASP A 70 -1.53 -8.45 -21.42
N TYR A 71 -2.06 -8.48 -20.19
CA TYR A 71 -1.28 -8.73 -19.01
C TYR A 71 -0.70 -10.14 -19.00
N VAL A 72 0.61 -10.24 -18.80
CA VAL A 72 1.34 -11.49 -18.65
C VAL A 72 2.02 -11.49 -17.29
N GLN A 73 1.69 -12.45 -16.47
CA GLN A 73 2.29 -12.61 -15.15
C GLN A 73 3.80 -12.87 -15.29
N GLY A 74 4.61 -12.15 -14.52
CA GLY A 74 6.06 -12.25 -14.53
C GLY A 74 6.76 -11.20 -15.42
N HIS A 75 6.00 -10.35 -16.15
CA HIS A 75 6.55 -9.20 -16.86
C HIS A 75 6.62 -7.94 -15.99
N GLU A 76 6.15 -8.02 -14.76
CA GLU A 76 6.12 -6.90 -13.83
C GLU A 76 7.53 -6.54 -13.36
N THR A 77 7.93 -5.30 -13.58
CA THR A 77 9.15 -4.71 -13.04
C THR A 77 8.90 -3.80 -11.85
N ARG A 78 7.63 -3.45 -11.62
CA ARG A 78 7.16 -2.60 -10.53
C ARG A 78 6.04 -3.27 -9.76
N TYR A 79 5.83 -2.80 -8.54
CA TYR A 79 4.65 -3.21 -7.78
C TYR A 79 3.39 -2.73 -8.48
N LEU A 80 2.61 -3.66 -9.00
CA LEU A 80 1.33 -3.38 -9.62
C LEU A 80 0.30 -2.91 -8.58
N SER A 81 -0.70 -2.14 -9.05
CA SER A 81 -1.90 -1.91 -8.28
C SER A 81 -2.67 -3.21 -8.18
N GLN A 82 -2.51 -3.88 -7.06
CA GLN A 82 -3.20 -5.13 -6.77
C GLN A 82 -3.84 -5.09 -5.39
N VAL A 83 -5.01 -5.73 -5.29
CA VAL A 83 -5.64 -6.04 -4.02
C VAL A 83 -5.60 -7.54 -3.84
N SER A 84 -5.12 -7.98 -2.69
CA SER A 84 -5.11 -9.40 -2.32
C SER A 84 -5.97 -9.59 -1.09
N PHE A 85 -6.84 -10.58 -1.11
CA PHE A 85 -7.60 -11.03 0.05
C PHE A 85 -7.06 -12.37 0.50
N ILE A 86 -6.69 -12.47 1.76
CA ILE A 86 -6.20 -13.68 2.39
C ILE A 86 -7.29 -14.17 3.32
N ILE A 87 -7.81 -15.35 3.03
CA ILE A 87 -8.85 -16.03 3.81
C ILE A 87 -8.15 -17.13 4.61
N MET A 88 -8.32 -17.12 5.91
CA MET A 88 -7.69 -18.06 6.83
C MET A 88 -8.72 -18.78 7.66
N THR A 89 -8.47 -20.05 7.96
CA THR A 89 -9.28 -20.83 8.91
C THR A 89 -8.83 -20.53 10.34
N LYS A 90 -9.75 -20.10 11.22
CA LYS A 90 -9.44 -19.74 12.61
C LYS A 90 -9.00 -20.94 13.47
N ASN A 91 -9.61 -22.09 13.26
CA ASN A 91 -9.30 -23.29 14.01
C ASN A 91 -8.85 -24.38 13.05
N PHE A 92 -7.58 -24.72 13.12
CA PHE A 92 -7.02 -25.83 12.37
C PHE A 92 -7.37 -27.14 13.12
N SER A 93 -8.50 -27.74 12.75
CA SER A 93 -8.81 -29.10 13.22
C SER A 93 -8.39 -30.11 12.15
N GLN A 94 -7.87 -31.26 12.58
CA GLN A 94 -7.30 -32.29 11.70
C GLN A 94 -8.33 -33.04 10.78
N ASP A 95 -9.57 -32.60 10.72
CA ASP A 95 -10.56 -33.15 9.78
C ASP A 95 -10.42 -32.53 8.39
N SER A 96 -9.37 -32.91 7.73
CA SER A 96 -8.67 -32.19 6.66
C SER A 96 -9.45 -32.03 5.35
N LEU A 97 -10.17 -33.03 4.89
CA LEU A 97 -10.73 -33.03 3.52
C LEU A 97 -11.89 -32.06 3.31
N SER A 98 -12.60 -31.69 4.36
CA SER A 98 -13.73 -30.75 4.27
C SER A 98 -13.31 -29.30 4.36
N GLN A 99 -12.12 -29.02 4.93
CA GLN A 99 -11.70 -27.64 5.23
C GLN A 99 -11.25 -26.90 3.97
N HIS A 100 -10.38 -27.47 3.14
CA HIS A 100 -9.92 -26.77 1.93
C HIS A 100 -11.06 -26.56 0.92
N LEU A 101 -12.01 -27.52 0.78
CA LEU A 101 -13.19 -27.33 -0.05
C LEU A 101 -14.10 -26.22 0.48
N GLY A 102 -14.29 -26.15 1.80
CA GLY A 102 -15.01 -25.07 2.46
C GLY A 102 -14.33 -23.70 2.22
N LEU A 103 -12.99 -23.66 2.33
CA LEU A 103 -12.20 -22.47 2.08
C LEU A 103 -12.31 -22.00 0.62
N LEU A 104 -12.23 -22.91 -0.37
CA LEU A 104 -12.39 -22.58 -1.78
C LEU A 104 -13.82 -22.12 -2.10
N ASN A 105 -14.84 -22.72 -1.50
CA ASN A 105 -16.23 -22.30 -1.67
C ASN A 105 -16.46 -20.91 -1.09
N GLN A 106 -15.94 -20.63 0.10
CA GLN A 106 -15.99 -19.29 0.71
C GLN A 106 -15.26 -18.26 -0.17
N GLY A 107 -14.08 -18.63 -0.71
CA GLY A 107 -13.36 -17.81 -1.67
C GLY A 107 -14.17 -17.49 -2.92
N LYS A 108 -14.92 -18.47 -3.44
CA LYS A 108 -15.77 -18.30 -4.63
C LYS A 108 -16.95 -17.36 -4.37
N GLU A 109 -17.56 -17.42 -3.19
CA GLU A 109 -18.60 -16.47 -2.79
C GLU A 109 -18.09 -15.05 -2.70
N ILE A 110 -16.92 -14.86 -2.09
CA ILE A 110 -16.25 -13.56 -1.97
C ILE A 110 -15.86 -13.02 -3.34
N ASP A 111 -15.24 -13.82 -4.20
CA ASP A 111 -14.87 -13.45 -5.57
C ASP A 111 -16.10 -13.02 -6.37
N GLY A 112 -17.17 -13.80 -6.30
CA GLY A 112 -18.42 -13.47 -6.95
C GLY A 112 -19.07 -12.17 -6.46
N ALA A 113 -18.96 -11.86 -5.17
CA ALA A 113 -19.46 -10.63 -4.60
C ALA A 113 -18.60 -9.41 -5.01
N LEU A 114 -17.27 -9.55 -4.97
CA LEU A 114 -16.34 -8.50 -5.38
C LEU A 114 -16.43 -8.16 -6.87
N ARG A 115 -16.59 -9.14 -7.74
CA ARG A 115 -16.78 -8.93 -9.19
C ARG A 115 -18.08 -8.22 -9.51
N LYS A 116 -19.14 -8.46 -8.72
CA LYS A 116 -20.44 -7.78 -8.84
C LYS A 116 -20.49 -6.42 -8.16
N LEU A 117 -19.44 -6.01 -7.45
CA LEU A 117 -19.39 -4.75 -6.74
C LEU A 117 -19.45 -3.58 -7.73
N VAL A 118 -20.48 -2.74 -7.58
CA VAL A 118 -20.66 -1.52 -8.37
C VAL A 118 -20.35 -0.31 -7.51
N VAL A 119 -19.35 0.45 -7.92
CA VAL A 119 -18.88 1.64 -7.23
C VAL A 119 -19.40 2.89 -7.92
N LYS A 120 -20.14 3.72 -7.20
CA LYS A 120 -20.56 5.04 -7.70
C LYS A 120 -19.46 6.06 -7.45
N THR A 121 -18.89 6.59 -8.52
CA THR A 121 -17.87 7.63 -8.44
C THR A 121 -18.48 9.02 -8.18
N LYS A 122 -17.64 9.99 -7.84
CA LYS A 122 -18.08 11.40 -7.71
C LYS A 122 -18.67 11.96 -9.00
N SER A 123 -18.27 11.43 -10.16
CA SER A 123 -18.80 11.77 -11.49
C SER A 123 -20.14 11.06 -11.81
N LYS A 124 -20.74 10.33 -10.85
CA LYS A 124 -21.95 9.51 -10.99
C LYS A 124 -21.83 8.35 -11.99
N GLU A 125 -20.63 7.98 -12.38
CA GLU A 125 -20.35 6.79 -13.19
C GLU A 125 -20.38 5.54 -12.30
N ASN A 126 -20.98 4.47 -12.80
CA ASN A 126 -20.92 3.16 -12.18
C ASN A 126 -19.65 2.46 -12.67
N VAL A 127 -18.83 2.00 -11.76
CA VAL A 127 -17.57 1.31 -12.03
C VAL A 127 -17.62 -0.08 -11.43
N THR A 128 -17.37 -1.08 -12.25
CA THR A 128 -17.27 -2.48 -11.87
C THR A 128 -15.81 -2.96 -11.89
N PHE A 129 -15.56 -4.17 -11.43
CA PHE A 129 -14.22 -4.78 -11.55
C PHE A 129 -13.76 -4.88 -13.01
N GLU A 130 -14.67 -5.22 -13.93
CA GLU A 130 -14.36 -5.36 -15.37
C GLU A 130 -13.86 -4.06 -16.03
N ASP A 131 -14.26 -2.91 -15.46
CA ASP A 131 -13.83 -1.61 -15.96
C ASP A 131 -12.39 -1.23 -15.55
N VAL A 132 -11.91 -1.82 -14.45
CA VAL A 132 -10.64 -1.44 -13.81
C VAL A 132 -9.60 -2.56 -13.74
N CYS A 133 -9.96 -3.79 -14.11
CA CYS A 133 -9.05 -4.92 -14.06
C CYS A 133 -7.98 -4.86 -15.16
N ALA A 134 -6.82 -5.46 -14.88
CA ALA A 134 -5.89 -5.87 -15.91
C ALA A 134 -6.47 -7.07 -16.67
N LYS A 135 -6.37 -7.06 -18.00
CA LYS A 135 -6.93 -8.08 -18.88
C LYS A 135 -5.84 -8.98 -19.41
N SER A 136 -6.08 -10.27 -19.41
CA SER A 136 -5.21 -11.24 -20.09
C SER A 136 -5.90 -11.75 -21.36
N ARG A 137 -5.09 -12.10 -22.35
CA ARG A 137 -5.57 -12.67 -23.60
C ARG A 137 -5.80 -14.17 -23.42
N GLY A 138 -7.06 -14.56 -23.32
CA GLY A 138 -7.47 -15.97 -23.32
C GLY A 138 -7.92 -16.45 -24.70
N SER A 139 -8.30 -17.72 -24.79
CA SER A 139 -8.85 -18.34 -26.01
C SER A 139 -10.14 -17.69 -26.52
N GLU A 140 -10.90 -17.05 -25.64
CA GLU A 140 -12.19 -16.38 -25.94
C GLU A 140 -12.09 -14.85 -26.00
N GLY A 141 -10.88 -14.27 -26.03
CA GLY A 141 -10.65 -12.83 -26.07
C GLY A 141 -10.02 -12.28 -24.79
N GLN A 142 -10.09 -10.96 -24.62
CA GLN A 142 -9.56 -10.30 -23.43
C GLN A 142 -10.55 -10.41 -22.27
N LYS A 143 -10.12 -11.04 -21.16
CA LYS A 143 -10.88 -11.15 -19.91
C LYS A 143 -10.06 -10.64 -18.74
N CYS A 144 -10.74 -10.15 -17.69
CA CYS A 144 -10.07 -9.89 -16.42
C CYS A 144 -9.39 -11.16 -15.93
N GLN A 145 -8.21 -11.01 -15.34
CA GLN A 145 -7.53 -12.15 -14.75
C GLN A 145 -8.40 -12.78 -13.67
N GLU A 146 -8.56 -14.10 -13.76
CA GLU A 146 -9.37 -14.88 -12.84
C GLU A 146 -8.49 -15.58 -11.80
N ASN A 147 -9.07 -15.80 -10.62
CA ASN A 147 -8.45 -16.63 -9.60
C ASN A 147 -8.70 -18.11 -9.95
N GLY A 148 -7.93 -18.64 -10.88
CA GLY A 148 -8.14 -19.99 -11.46
C GLY A 148 -8.21 -21.11 -10.41
N ILE A 149 -7.61 -20.91 -9.22
CA ILE A 149 -7.70 -21.86 -8.11
C ILE A 149 -9.15 -22.10 -7.66
N LEU A 150 -10.05 -21.13 -7.84
CA LEU A 150 -11.45 -21.24 -7.42
C LEU A 150 -12.26 -22.22 -8.29
N GLU A 151 -11.82 -22.47 -9.51
CA GLU A 151 -12.44 -23.51 -10.37
C GLU A 151 -12.24 -24.90 -9.78
N LEU A 152 -11.20 -25.08 -8.97
CA LEU A 152 -10.89 -26.34 -8.30
C LEU A 152 -11.80 -26.65 -7.12
N SER A 153 -12.69 -25.74 -6.73
CA SER A 153 -13.67 -25.95 -5.65
C SER A 153 -14.61 -27.14 -5.89
N SER A 154 -14.78 -27.56 -7.15
CA SER A 154 -15.55 -28.73 -7.53
C SER A 154 -14.73 -30.04 -7.60
N ILE A 155 -13.42 -29.96 -7.47
CA ILE A 155 -12.50 -31.08 -7.60
C ILE A 155 -12.09 -31.54 -6.20
N LYS A 156 -12.48 -32.76 -5.84
CA LYS A 156 -12.28 -33.35 -4.51
C LYS A 156 -10.78 -33.52 -4.15
N TYR A 157 -9.89 -33.61 -5.15
CA TYR A 157 -8.46 -33.81 -4.97
C TYR A 157 -7.69 -32.91 -5.93
N LEU A 158 -6.84 -32.06 -5.42
CA LEU A 158 -5.83 -31.36 -6.21
C LEU A 158 -4.71 -32.34 -6.56
N ASN A 159 -4.82 -32.96 -7.73
CA ASN A 159 -4.01 -34.11 -8.11
C ASN A 159 -2.55 -33.77 -8.48
N THR A 160 -2.13 -32.50 -8.47
CA THR A 160 -0.75 -32.15 -8.83
C THR A 160 -0.30 -30.91 -8.09
N TYR A 161 0.77 -31.06 -7.36
CA TYR A 161 1.48 -29.99 -6.69
C TYR A 161 2.94 -29.97 -7.22
N PRO A 162 3.59 -28.84 -7.50
CA PRO A 162 3.14 -27.46 -7.21
C PRO A 162 2.26 -26.84 -8.29
N THR A 163 2.06 -27.48 -9.42
CA THR A 163 1.31 -26.90 -10.54
C THR A 163 0.18 -27.81 -10.95
N TYR A 164 -1.00 -27.21 -11.16
CA TYR A 164 -2.17 -27.88 -11.71
C TYR A 164 -2.40 -27.40 -13.14
N LYS A 165 -2.60 -28.34 -14.06
CA LYS A 165 -2.95 -28.05 -15.46
C LYS A 165 -4.43 -28.31 -15.68
N HIS A 166 -5.17 -27.26 -15.99
CA HIS A 166 -6.61 -27.40 -16.24
C HIS A 166 -6.86 -28.31 -17.46
N PRO A 167 -7.73 -29.31 -17.35
CA PRO A 167 -7.89 -30.33 -18.41
C PRO A 167 -8.48 -29.77 -19.72
N ILE A 168 -9.32 -28.73 -19.63
CA ILE A 168 -10.01 -28.13 -20.78
C ILE A 168 -9.23 -26.91 -21.30
N THR A 169 -9.00 -25.89 -20.48
CA THR A 169 -8.34 -24.64 -20.90
C THR A 169 -6.85 -24.80 -21.10
N LYS A 170 -6.25 -25.89 -20.57
CA LYS A 170 -4.80 -26.14 -20.56
C LYS A 170 -3.97 -25.10 -19.77
N GLU A 171 -4.62 -24.20 -19.08
CA GLU A 171 -3.97 -23.23 -18.22
C GLU A 171 -3.23 -23.91 -17.07
N VAL A 172 -2.08 -23.36 -16.72
CA VAL A 172 -1.25 -23.88 -15.63
C VAL A 172 -1.45 -22.98 -14.42
N ILE A 173 -1.99 -23.53 -13.35
CA ILE A 173 -2.21 -22.84 -12.08
C ILE A 173 -1.09 -23.23 -11.13
N VAL A 174 -0.37 -22.23 -10.61
CA VAL A 174 0.67 -22.41 -9.60
C VAL A 174 -0.02 -22.42 -8.23
N VAL A 175 -0.28 -23.60 -7.69
CA VAL A 175 -1.03 -23.80 -6.45
C VAL A 175 -0.46 -23.02 -5.25
N PRO A 176 0.86 -23.00 -5.00
CA PRO A 176 1.46 -22.24 -3.89
C PRO A 176 1.27 -20.72 -3.97
N ALA A 177 0.90 -20.18 -5.14
CA ALA A 177 0.59 -18.74 -5.24
C ALA A 177 -0.75 -18.40 -4.57
N PHE A 178 -1.66 -19.36 -4.49
CA PHE A 178 -3.03 -19.19 -4.00
C PHE A 178 -3.28 -19.85 -2.65
N LEU A 179 -2.69 -21.02 -2.41
CA LEU A 179 -2.89 -21.77 -1.18
C LEU A 179 -1.66 -21.70 -0.28
N GLY A 180 -1.90 -21.56 1.02
CA GLY A 180 -0.88 -21.57 2.04
C GLY A 180 -1.17 -22.58 3.14
N ASN A 181 -0.13 -22.95 3.88
CA ASN A 181 -0.16 -23.98 4.92
C ASN A 181 -0.74 -25.29 4.36
N ILE A 182 -0.10 -25.77 3.31
CA ILE A 182 -0.54 -26.92 2.53
C ILE A 182 0.02 -28.19 3.17
N SER A 183 -0.81 -29.21 3.38
CA SER A 183 -0.37 -30.57 3.67
C SER A 183 -0.52 -31.46 2.42
N LEU A 184 0.47 -32.33 2.21
CA LEU A 184 0.51 -33.28 1.11
C LEU A 184 0.30 -34.68 1.67
N ASN A 185 -0.53 -35.50 0.99
CA ASN A 185 -0.90 -36.83 1.46
C ASN A 185 0.27 -37.81 1.45
N ASP A 186 1.15 -37.74 0.44
CA ASP A 186 2.34 -38.56 0.31
C ASP A 186 3.39 -37.84 -0.53
N GLU A 187 4.67 -37.97 -0.15
CA GLU A 187 5.78 -37.35 -0.87
C GLU A 187 5.87 -37.80 -2.35
N ASN A 188 5.35 -39.00 -2.67
CA ASN A 188 5.40 -39.55 -4.01
C ASN A 188 4.20 -39.16 -4.91
N THR A 189 3.06 -38.74 -4.33
CA THR A 189 1.85 -38.44 -5.11
C THR A 189 1.62 -36.95 -5.31
N ALA A 190 2.30 -36.11 -4.53
CA ALA A 190 2.17 -34.63 -4.57
C ALA A 190 0.70 -34.16 -4.60
N LEU A 191 -0.19 -34.87 -3.89
CA LEU A 191 -1.59 -34.53 -3.75
C LEU A 191 -1.77 -33.56 -2.58
N VAL A 192 -2.47 -32.47 -2.82
CA VAL A 192 -2.88 -31.56 -1.74
C VAL A 192 -3.99 -32.21 -0.94
N GLU A 193 -3.69 -32.56 0.31
CA GLU A 193 -4.64 -33.13 1.25
C GLU A 193 -5.43 -32.01 1.95
N ASP A 194 -4.75 -30.97 2.40
CA ASP A 194 -5.38 -29.85 3.07
C ASP A 194 -4.65 -28.52 2.81
N ALA A 195 -5.37 -27.42 2.99
CA ALA A 195 -4.84 -26.06 2.98
C ALA A 195 -5.70 -25.20 3.90
N SER A 196 -5.07 -24.38 4.75
CA SER A 196 -5.78 -23.53 5.70
C SER A 196 -5.80 -22.06 5.31
N VAL A 197 -5.11 -21.68 4.26
CA VAL A 197 -5.03 -20.30 3.78
C VAL A 197 -5.29 -20.26 2.28
N LEU A 198 -6.17 -19.36 1.87
CA LEU A 198 -6.46 -19.04 0.47
C LEU A 198 -6.15 -17.58 0.20
N ARG A 199 -5.44 -17.29 -0.87
CA ARG A 199 -5.16 -15.94 -1.34
C ARG A 199 -5.81 -15.69 -2.68
N LEU A 200 -6.60 -14.63 -2.78
CA LEU A 200 -7.22 -14.14 -4.00
C LEU A 200 -6.49 -12.88 -4.48
N PHE A 201 -6.26 -12.79 -5.79
CA PHE A 201 -5.58 -11.65 -6.41
C PHE A 201 -6.52 -10.89 -7.32
N TYR A 202 -6.47 -9.56 -7.24
CA TYR A 202 -7.17 -8.64 -8.13
C TYR A 202 -6.17 -7.63 -8.65
N ILE A 203 -5.74 -7.82 -9.89
CA ILE A 203 -4.77 -6.95 -10.56
C ILE A 203 -5.52 -5.85 -11.28
N LEU A 204 -5.14 -4.60 -11.02
CA LEU A 204 -5.85 -3.42 -11.47
C LEU A 204 -5.03 -2.65 -12.52
N ASP A 205 -5.70 -2.11 -13.52
CA ASP A 205 -5.11 -1.28 -14.56
C ASP A 205 -4.95 0.17 -14.07
N GLU A 206 -3.74 0.54 -13.66
CA GLU A 206 -3.45 1.88 -13.13
C GLU A 206 -3.72 3.03 -14.10
N SER A 207 -3.80 2.77 -15.39
CA SER A 207 -4.13 3.78 -16.40
C SER A 207 -5.58 4.28 -16.30
N LYS A 208 -6.46 3.52 -15.63
CA LYS A 208 -7.87 3.85 -15.46
C LYS A 208 -8.09 4.83 -14.29
N LYS A 209 -8.87 5.86 -14.53
CA LYS A 209 -9.13 6.93 -13.55
C LYS A 209 -9.80 6.48 -12.25
N ASN A 210 -10.57 5.41 -12.31
CA ASN A 210 -11.47 4.99 -11.24
C ASN A 210 -10.93 3.81 -10.40
N VAL A 211 -9.71 3.34 -10.66
CA VAL A 211 -9.05 2.24 -9.97
C VAL A 211 -9.05 2.44 -8.46
N LYS A 212 -8.58 3.60 -8.00
CA LYS A 212 -8.51 3.93 -6.56
C LYS A 212 -9.88 3.92 -5.87
N ALA A 213 -10.94 4.27 -6.61
CA ALA A 213 -12.30 4.26 -6.05
C ALA A 213 -12.80 2.83 -5.86
N TRP A 214 -12.58 1.96 -6.85
CA TRP A 214 -12.93 0.55 -6.76
C TRP A 214 -12.12 -0.16 -5.67
N GLU A 215 -10.80 0.03 -5.64
CA GLU A 215 -9.90 -0.52 -4.64
C GLU A 215 -10.36 -0.18 -3.20
N LYS A 216 -10.63 1.10 -2.95
CA LYS A 216 -11.11 1.55 -1.63
C LYS A 216 -12.44 0.89 -1.25
N MET A 217 -13.37 0.79 -2.20
CA MET A 217 -14.68 0.19 -1.94
C MET A 217 -14.58 -1.32 -1.73
N ALA A 218 -13.70 -2.02 -2.45
CA ALA A 218 -13.47 -3.44 -2.26
C ALA A 218 -12.92 -3.74 -0.85
N LEU A 219 -11.97 -2.93 -0.37
CA LEU A 219 -11.46 -3.03 1.00
C LEU A 219 -12.56 -2.77 2.03
N GLN A 220 -13.32 -1.68 1.87
CA GLN A 220 -14.42 -1.34 2.78
C GLN A 220 -15.56 -2.34 2.73
N PHE A 221 -15.80 -2.96 1.58
CA PHE A 221 -16.82 -3.99 1.43
C PHE A 221 -16.51 -5.20 2.29
N ILE A 222 -15.27 -5.66 2.30
CA ILE A 222 -14.84 -6.77 3.13
C ILE A 222 -14.86 -6.39 4.62
N GLU A 223 -14.38 -5.20 5.00
CA GLU A 223 -14.40 -4.73 6.39
C GLU A 223 -15.82 -4.65 6.98
N LYS A 224 -16.79 -4.20 6.18
CA LYS A 224 -18.18 -4.03 6.63
C LYS A 224 -19.00 -5.31 6.61
N ASN A 225 -18.67 -6.25 5.75
CA ASN A 225 -19.47 -7.45 5.52
C ASN A 225 -18.83 -8.71 6.14
N ASN A 226 -18.02 -8.55 7.16
CA ASN A 226 -17.46 -9.69 7.89
C ASN A 226 -18.54 -10.60 8.53
N GLU A 227 -19.77 -10.09 8.69
CA GLU A 227 -20.89 -10.84 9.30
C GLU A 227 -21.43 -12.00 8.44
N TRP A 228 -21.23 -11.96 7.11
CA TRP A 228 -21.64 -13.07 6.22
C TRP A 228 -20.54 -14.10 6.01
N LEU A 229 -19.37 -13.81 6.53
CA LEU A 229 -18.30 -14.78 6.59
C LEU A 229 -18.66 -15.82 7.63
N ASP A 230 -18.53 -17.08 7.29
CA ASP A 230 -18.65 -18.15 8.27
C ASP A 230 -17.66 -17.91 9.41
N ASP A 231 -18.11 -18.02 10.66
CA ASP A 231 -17.30 -17.78 11.86
C ASP A 231 -15.98 -18.58 11.90
N ARG A 232 -15.88 -19.60 11.08
CA ARG A 232 -14.68 -20.45 10.92
C ARG A 232 -13.54 -19.74 10.21
N TYR A 233 -13.83 -18.68 9.45
CA TYR A 233 -12.84 -17.99 8.60
C TYR A 233 -12.56 -16.57 9.10
N GLU A 234 -11.40 -16.08 8.72
CA GLU A 234 -10.96 -14.71 8.92
C GLU A 234 -10.39 -14.17 7.60
N ILE A 235 -10.68 -12.92 7.27
CA ILE A 235 -10.20 -12.30 6.04
C ILE A 235 -9.26 -11.15 6.36
N PHE A 236 -8.12 -11.14 5.68
CA PHE A 236 -7.17 -10.04 5.67
C PHE A 236 -7.11 -9.46 4.26
N ALA A 237 -7.08 -8.15 4.17
CA ALA A 237 -6.92 -7.44 2.91
C ALA A 237 -5.56 -6.76 2.87
N ILE A 238 -4.83 -6.99 1.78
CA ILE A 238 -3.52 -6.36 1.51
C ILE A 238 -3.61 -5.73 0.13
N ASN A 239 -3.23 -4.45 0.03
CA ASN A 239 -3.05 -3.82 -1.26
C ASN A 239 -1.58 -3.39 -1.45
N SER A 240 -1.17 -3.21 -2.69
CA SER A 240 0.20 -2.80 -3.04
C SER A 240 0.58 -1.44 -2.47
N LYS A 241 -0.40 -0.57 -2.23
CA LYS A 241 -0.22 0.80 -1.71
C LYS A 241 -0.54 0.95 -0.21
N SER A 242 -0.73 -0.16 0.51
CA SER A 242 -1.02 -0.11 1.95
C SER A 242 0.07 0.60 2.73
N LEU A 243 1.34 0.28 2.45
CA LEU A 243 2.48 0.89 3.09
C LEU A 243 2.63 2.38 2.75
N GLU A 244 2.43 2.76 1.48
CA GLU A 244 2.42 4.17 1.05
C GLU A 244 1.33 4.97 1.77
N ARG A 245 0.14 4.39 1.91
CA ARG A 245 -0.98 5.00 2.62
C ARG A 245 -0.65 5.21 4.10
N GLU A 246 -0.13 4.20 4.77
CA GLU A 246 0.23 4.28 6.19
C GLU A 246 1.37 5.28 6.43
N LEU A 247 2.37 5.31 5.56
CA LEU A 247 3.43 6.31 5.63
C LEU A 247 2.89 7.73 5.46
N THR A 248 1.97 7.92 4.50
CA THR A 248 1.34 9.23 4.27
C THR A 248 0.50 9.66 5.47
N GLU A 249 -0.26 8.74 6.05
CA GLU A 249 -1.10 8.99 7.23
C GLU A 249 -0.27 9.32 8.46
N ASN A 250 0.82 8.57 8.70
CA ASN A 250 1.78 8.86 9.75
C ASN A 250 2.48 10.20 9.56
N MET A 251 2.82 10.56 8.33
CA MET A 251 3.41 11.86 8.01
C MET A 251 2.42 13.00 8.29
N HIS A 252 1.15 12.88 7.92
CA HIS A 252 0.12 13.87 8.23
C HIS A 252 -0.07 14.03 9.74
N ASN A 253 -0.07 12.95 10.49
CA ASN A 253 -0.15 12.98 11.94
C ASN A 253 1.06 13.69 12.56
N ALA A 254 2.28 13.39 12.08
CA ALA A 254 3.50 14.04 12.51
C ALA A 254 3.54 15.54 12.19
N LEU A 255 3.07 15.94 10.99
CA LEU A 255 2.97 17.33 10.58
C LEU A 255 1.99 18.13 11.46
N GLY A 256 0.92 17.51 11.96
CA GLY A 256 -0.01 18.13 12.90
C GLY A 256 0.62 18.47 14.26
N ILE A 257 1.57 17.66 14.71
CA ILE A 257 2.26 17.84 16.01
C ILE A 257 3.41 18.83 15.91
N LEU A 258 4.01 18.99 14.73
CA LEU A 258 5.22 19.83 14.51
C LEU A 258 5.03 21.30 14.93
N PRO A 259 3.91 22.00 14.60
CA PRO A 259 3.72 23.38 15.06
C PRO A 259 3.64 23.50 16.57
N VAL A 260 3.08 22.51 17.27
CA VAL A 260 2.96 22.48 18.73
C VAL A 260 4.36 22.34 19.36
N SER A 261 5.18 21.43 18.87
CA SER A 261 6.54 21.22 19.37
C SER A 261 7.43 22.45 19.11
N VAL A 262 7.32 23.09 17.95
CA VAL A 262 8.02 24.35 17.66
C VAL A 262 7.53 25.45 18.57
N GLY A 263 6.24 25.56 18.83
CA GLY A 263 5.66 26.55 19.76
C GLY A 263 6.22 26.37 21.19
N ILE A 264 6.26 25.14 21.69
CA ILE A 264 6.86 24.83 23.01
C ILE A 264 8.32 25.23 23.05
N LEU A 265 9.10 24.90 22.00
CA LEU A 265 10.51 25.24 21.91
C LEU A 265 10.73 26.77 21.96
N VAL A 266 9.93 27.52 21.18
CA VAL A 266 9.98 29.00 21.16
C VAL A 266 9.66 29.57 22.54
N CYS A 267 8.59 29.07 23.19
CA CYS A 267 8.24 29.48 24.54
C CYS A 267 9.38 29.18 25.53
N PHE A 268 9.97 28.00 25.46
CA PHE A 268 11.09 27.63 26.33
C PHE A 268 12.32 28.55 26.13
N ILE A 269 12.69 28.87 24.90
CA ILE A 269 13.81 29.78 24.60
C ILE A 269 13.51 31.19 25.09
N THR A 270 12.29 31.68 24.88
CA THR A 270 11.89 33.03 25.33
C THR A 270 11.91 33.16 26.85
N MET A 271 11.35 32.16 27.57
CA MET A 271 11.36 32.12 29.03
C MET A 271 12.79 32.10 29.59
N ASN A 272 13.67 31.25 29.04
CA ASN A 272 15.07 31.24 29.47
C ASN A 272 15.79 32.56 29.17
N GLY A 273 15.48 33.18 28.03
CA GLY A 273 16.02 34.48 27.69
C GLY A 273 15.60 35.58 28.67
N LEU A 274 14.34 35.60 29.10
CA LEU A 274 13.82 36.55 30.08
C LEU A 274 14.45 36.34 31.48
N VAL A 275 14.56 35.09 31.94
CA VAL A 275 15.17 34.76 33.22
C VAL A 275 16.63 35.20 33.25
N LEU A 276 17.38 34.98 32.17
CA LEU A 276 18.79 35.41 32.08
C LEU A 276 18.96 36.94 32.06
N THR A 277 17.96 37.68 31.54
CA THR A 277 18.02 39.14 31.53
C THR A 277 17.69 39.76 32.89
N GLU A 278 16.84 39.13 33.67
CA GLU A 278 16.52 39.61 35.04
C GLU A 278 17.61 39.35 36.06
N TRP A 279 18.43 38.33 35.87
CA TRP A 279 19.54 37.99 36.80
C TRP A 279 20.83 38.80 36.57
N LYS A 280 20.97 39.57 35.50
CA LYS A 280 22.14 40.40 35.22
C LYS A 280 22.36 41.59 36.16
N PRO A 281 21.36 42.25 36.75
CA PRO A 281 21.59 43.35 37.65
C PRO A 281 22.20 42.93 39.00
N LEU A 282 22.11 41.67 39.42
CA LEU A 282 22.64 41.18 40.70
C LEU A 282 24.14 40.79 40.66
N LEU A 283 24.75 40.68 39.49
CA LEU A 283 26.16 40.27 39.30
C LEU A 283 27.11 41.43 38.99
N VAL A 284 26.63 42.69 38.92
CA VAL A 284 27.43 43.90 38.62
C VAL A 284 27.70 44.74 39.87
N ILE A 285 27.29 44.29 41.05
CA ILE A 285 27.68 44.92 42.30
C ILE A 285 28.67 44.00 43.04
N ARG A 286 29.92 43.98 42.53
CA ARG A 286 31.16 43.73 43.25
C ARG A 286 32.36 44.10 42.41
#